data_86a698ea4a420e8069784a2e81ef0e9f
#
_entry.id   86a698ea4a420e8069784a2e81ef0e9f
#
_cell.length_a   1.000
_cell.length_b   1.000
_cell.length_c   1.000
_cell.angle_alpha   90.00
_cell.angle_beta   90.00
_cell.angle_gamma   90.00
#
_symmetry.space_group_name_H-M   'P 1'
#
loop_
_entity.id
_entity.type
_entity.pdbx_description
1 polymer ?
#
loop_
_entity_poly.entity_id
_entity_poly.type
_entity_poly.pdbx_seq_one_letter_code
_entity_poly.pdbx_strand_id
1 'polypeptide(L)'
;MTNSPFNIMAKPIGAICNLDCEYCYYLEKENLYPGTTSFNMTEEVLDSYIRQYIYAQPINAAEVNFVWQGGEPTLLGISFFRKAFKLQQKYARPGMNITNSFQTNGTRLNNDWAQLFYDHDVLVGISIDGPEDIHDEFRPDKGGYGSFRQVMKGLEYLLKHNARFNTLTCVQSTNSSRPAKVYRFLKQIGSTHMQFIPIVEPEGDGEVSYRSVHPVKYGTFLIGVFDDWLRSKDVGKIFVQDFDVTLNLVYGNPSPLCIHAETCGHAMAVEHNGDLYSCDHFVYPEYKIGNITEDRIEELSQCPQQQQFGLDKKEKLPQYCRDCEFLKVCNGGCPKDRIIQTPDGEPGLNYLCEGYKRFYKHSLPVFKKMAQCIRMGYPASDYKHIR
;
A
#
# COMPACT_ATOMS: atom_id res chain seq x y z
N MET A 1 23.82 -12.16 -0.02
CA MET A 1 23.31 -10.78 0.05
C MET A 1 22.84 -10.35 -1.34
N THR A 2 21.68 -9.77 -1.44
CA THR A 2 21.12 -9.30 -2.71
C THR A 2 21.85 -8.08 -3.26
N ASN A 3 21.76 -7.85 -4.58
CA ASN A 3 22.39 -6.69 -5.21
C ASN A 3 21.54 -5.41 -5.09
N SER A 4 20.24 -5.55 -4.84
CA SER A 4 19.29 -4.43 -4.70
C SER A 4 18.43 -4.61 -3.45
N PRO A 5 18.05 -3.52 -2.77
CA PRO A 5 17.11 -3.58 -1.65
C PRO A 5 15.76 -4.14 -2.10
N PHE A 6 15.12 -4.87 -1.20
CA PHE A 6 13.76 -5.38 -1.40
C PHE A 6 12.98 -5.28 -0.09
N ASN A 7 11.66 -5.34 -0.19
CA ASN A 7 10.77 -5.28 0.96
C ASN A 7 10.02 -6.62 1.15
N ILE A 8 9.76 -6.96 2.40
CA ILE A 8 8.87 -8.07 2.73
C ILE A 8 7.81 -7.57 3.70
N MET A 9 6.55 -7.70 3.28
CA MET A 9 5.41 -7.43 4.12
C MET A 9 5.06 -8.69 4.90
N ALA A 10 5.04 -8.61 6.23
CA ALA A 10 4.67 -9.73 7.07
C ALA A 10 3.16 -9.74 7.35
N LYS A 11 2.58 -10.92 7.25
CA LYS A 11 1.18 -11.24 7.56
C LYS A 11 1.12 -12.13 8.81
N PRO A 12 1.50 -11.59 9.99
CA PRO A 12 1.80 -12.43 11.15
C PRO A 12 0.58 -13.12 11.78
N ILE A 13 -0.62 -12.77 11.33
CA ILE A 13 -1.89 -13.41 11.72
C ILE A 13 -2.67 -13.92 10.50
N GLY A 14 -2.00 -14.04 9.34
CA GLY A 14 -2.66 -14.41 8.10
C GLY A 14 -3.84 -13.49 7.77
N ALA A 15 -4.96 -14.07 7.38
CA ALA A 15 -6.18 -13.36 7.00
C ALA A 15 -7.11 -13.05 8.18
N ILE A 16 -6.80 -13.47 9.40
CA ILE A 16 -7.71 -13.31 10.55
C ILE A 16 -7.88 -11.83 10.90
N CYS A 17 -9.15 -11.39 10.91
CA CYS A 17 -9.54 -10.02 11.20
C CYS A 17 -10.78 -9.99 12.11
N ASN A 18 -10.93 -8.91 12.85
CA ASN A 18 -12.13 -8.63 13.65
C ASN A 18 -13.21 -7.83 12.90
N LEU A 19 -12.89 -7.33 11.69
CA LEU A 19 -13.83 -6.74 10.75
C LEU A 19 -14.16 -7.74 9.63
N ASP A 20 -15.26 -7.44 8.92
CA ASP A 20 -15.74 -8.19 7.77
C ASP A 20 -15.97 -7.25 6.58
N CYS A 21 -14.94 -6.49 6.23
CA CYS A 21 -15.02 -5.51 5.15
C CYS A 21 -15.36 -6.19 3.83
N GLU A 22 -16.44 -5.77 3.19
CA GLU A 22 -17.00 -6.45 2.00
C GLU A 22 -16.05 -6.50 0.79
N TYR A 23 -15.16 -5.51 0.66
CA TYR A 23 -14.16 -5.43 -0.42
C TYR A 23 -12.78 -5.98 -0.03
N CYS A 24 -12.66 -6.69 1.09
CA CYS A 24 -11.34 -7.12 1.56
C CYS A 24 -10.79 -8.28 0.73
N TYR A 25 -9.80 -8.00 -0.11
CA TYR A 25 -9.14 -9.00 -0.95
C TYR A 25 -8.39 -10.08 -0.15
N TYR A 26 -8.24 -9.88 1.16
CA TYR A 26 -7.37 -10.71 1.99
C TYR A 26 -8.13 -11.72 2.86
N LEU A 27 -9.40 -11.49 3.20
CA LEU A 27 -10.19 -12.38 4.07
C LEU A 27 -10.27 -13.81 3.52
N GLU A 28 -10.44 -13.96 2.20
CA GLU A 28 -10.52 -15.28 1.55
C GLU A 28 -9.21 -16.08 1.61
N LYS A 29 -8.08 -15.47 1.93
CA LYS A 29 -6.78 -16.14 2.04
C LYS A 29 -6.71 -17.16 3.18
N GLU A 30 -7.64 -17.08 4.13
CA GLU A 30 -7.86 -18.15 5.13
C GLU A 30 -8.07 -19.51 4.48
N ASN A 31 -8.77 -19.56 3.36
CA ASN A 31 -9.09 -20.79 2.62
C ASN A 31 -7.85 -21.46 1.99
N LEU A 32 -6.73 -20.77 1.88
CA LEU A 32 -5.48 -21.35 1.36
C LEU A 32 -4.80 -22.30 2.35
N TYR A 33 -5.24 -22.29 3.62
CA TYR A 33 -4.65 -23.05 4.71
C TYR A 33 -5.68 -23.99 5.37
N PRO A 34 -6.27 -24.97 4.62
CA PRO A 34 -7.28 -25.85 5.14
C PRO A 34 -6.75 -26.68 6.31
N GLY A 35 -7.52 -26.75 7.39
CA GLY A 35 -7.13 -27.48 8.60
C GLY A 35 -6.21 -26.71 9.55
N THR A 36 -5.79 -25.51 9.22
CA THR A 36 -5.05 -24.66 10.16
C THR A 36 -5.97 -24.20 11.30
N THR A 37 -5.56 -24.49 12.52
CA THR A 37 -6.29 -24.12 13.74
C THR A 37 -5.80 -22.81 14.37
N SER A 38 -4.63 -22.35 13.99
CA SER A 38 -4.03 -21.10 14.47
C SER A 38 -3.26 -20.42 13.35
N PHE A 39 -3.60 -19.17 13.10
CA PHE A 39 -2.93 -18.30 12.15
C PHE A 39 -1.87 -17.39 12.81
N ASN A 40 -1.49 -17.66 14.03
CA ASN A 40 -0.49 -16.87 14.73
C ASN A 40 0.92 -17.27 14.25
N MET A 41 1.70 -16.31 13.80
CA MET A 41 3.12 -16.51 13.51
C MET A 41 3.84 -16.98 14.77
N THR A 42 4.52 -18.12 14.67
CA THR A 42 5.28 -18.67 15.79
C THR A 42 6.54 -17.85 16.07
N GLU A 43 7.12 -18.02 17.25
CA GLU A 43 8.38 -17.34 17.59
C GLU A 43 9.54 -17.77 16.69
N GLU A 44 9.54 -19.02 16.24
CA GLU A 44 10.54 -19.56 15.30
C GLU A 44 10.45 -18.88 13.94
N VAL A 45 9.23 -18.77 13.38
CA VAL A 45 8.99 -18.07 12.10
C VAL A 45 9.35 -16.59 12.22
N LEU A 46 8.99 -15.94 13.34
CA LEU A 46 9.31 -14.53 13.59
C LEU A 46 10.83 -14.30 13.67
N ASP A 47 11.56 -15.13 14.41
CA ASP A 47 13.03 -15.04 14.50
C ASP A 47 13.69 -15.27 13.15
N SER A 48 13.26 -16.30 12.42
CA SER A 48 13.76 -16.62 11.08
C SER A 48 13.49 -15.45 10.11
N TYR A 49 12.27 -14.91 10.10
CA TYR A 49 11.90 -13.77 9.27
C TYR A 49 12.81 -12.56 9.52
N ILE A 50 12.88 -12.10 10.79
CA ILE A 50 13.62 -10.88 11.12
C ILE A 50 15.11 -11.06 10.83
N ARG A 51 15.70 -12.16 11.26
CA ARG A 51 17.12 -12.46 11.05
C ARG A 51 17.47 -12.54 9.56
N GLN A 52 16.73 -13.35 8.81
CA GLN A 52 17.01 -13.55 7.39
C GLN A 52 16.76 -12.28 6.58
N TYR A 53 15.67 -11.56 6.86
CA TYR A 53 15.33 -10.34 6.11
C TYR A 53 16.41 -9.26 6.27
N ILE A 54 16.96 -9.08 7.49
CA ILE A 54 18.07 -8.15 7.73
C ILE A 54 19.34 -8.60 6.99
N TYR A 55 19.69 -9.90 7.08
CA TYR A 55 20.94 -10.41 6.52
C TYR A 55 20.91 -10.58 4.98
N ALA A 56 19.73 -10.76 4.39
CA ALA A 56 19.57 -10.84 2.95
C ALA A 56 19.68 -9.47 2.24
N GLN A 57 19.48 -8.36 2.96
CA GLN A 57 19.64 -7.03 2.38
C GLN A 57 21.08 -6.75 1.92
N PRO A 58 21.29 -5.89 0.90
CA PRO A 58 22.63 -5.46 0.51
C PRO A 58 23.48 -5.02 1.70
N ILE A 59 24.80 -5.23 1.62
CA ILE A 59 25.71 -4.90 2.72
C ILE A 59 25.70 -3.42 3.07
N ASN A 60 25.47 -2.58 2.06
CA ASN A 60 25.40 -1.12 2.17
C ASN A 60 23.97 -0.58 2.31
N ALA A 61 22.98 -1.45 2.53
CA ALA A 61 21.61 -0.99 2.80
C ALA A 61 21.58 -0.13 4.07
N ALA A 62 21.26 1.14 3.90
CA ALA A 62 21.21 2.09 5.00
C ALA A 62 19.96 1.90 5.88
N GLU A 63 18.91 1.34 5.30
CA GLU A 63 17.62 1.14 5.96
C GLU A 63 16.99 -0.20 5.60
N VAL A 64 16.28 -0.77 6.57
CA VAL A 64 15.36 -1.92 6.38
C VAL A 64 14.02 -1.57 7.02
N ASN A 65 12.96 -1.55 6.22
CA ASN A 65 11.61 -1.28 6.69
C ASN A 65 10.86 -2.60 6.89
N PHE A 66 10.37 -2.85 8.11
CA PHE A 66 9.46 -3.94 8.42
C PHE A 66 8.03 -3.47 8.27
N VAL A 67 7.28 -4.10 7.36
CA VAL A 67 5.87 -3.80 7.12
C VAL A 67 5.01 -4.90 7.73
N TRP A 68 4.18 -4.52 8.71
CA TRP A 68 3.27 -5.41 9.42
C TRP A 68 1.85 -5.17 8.92
N GLN A 69 1.26 -6.19 8.35
CA GLN A 69 -0.10 -6.16 7.79
C GLN A 69 -0.75 -7.56 7.95
N GLY A 70 -1.82 -7.84 7.28
CA GLY A 70 -2.54 -9.12 7.26
C GLY A 70 -4.02 -8.87 7.41
N GLY A 71 -4.73 -9.69 8.17
CA GLY A 71 -6.07 -9.40 8.62
C GLY A 71 -6.05 -8.18 9.55
N GLU A 72 -5.99 -8.41 10.87
CA GLU A 72 -5.74 -7.32 11.82
C GLU A 72 -4.59 -7.69 12.76
N PRO A 73 -3.38 -7.13 12.54
CA PRO A 73 -2.19 -7.52 13.32
C PRO A 73 -2.30 -7.27 14.82
N THR A 74 -3.11 -6.29 15.26
CA THR A 74 -3.30 -6.01 16.70
C THR A 74 -3.92 -7.18 17.47
N LEU A 75 -4.54 -8.14 16.79
CA LEU A 75 -5.09 -9.36 17.41
C LEU A 75 -4.01 -10.27 18.03
N LEU A 76 -2.76 -10.19 17.55
CA LEU A 76 -1.61 -10.90 18.16
C LEU A 76 -1.19 -10.33 19.52
N GLY A 77 -1.63 -9.12 19.84
CA GLY A 77 -1.29 -8.43 21.07
C GLY A 77 0.10 -7.78 21.06
N ILE A 78 0.28 -6.86 21.99
CA ILE A 78 1.48 -6.02 22.13
C ILE A 78 2.75 -6.83 22.39
N SER A 79 2.65 -7.94 23.12
CA SER A 79 3.79 -8.79 23.50
C SER A 79 4.53 -9.35 22.28
N PHE A 80 3.79 -9.71 21.23
CA PHE A 80 4.36 -10.18 19.97
C PHE A 80 5.25 -9.09 19.33
N PHE A 81 4.75 -7.86 19.22
CA PHE A 81 5.49 -6.77 18.58
C PHE A 81 6.66 -6.26 19.44
N ARG A 82 6.53 -6.25 20.77
CA ARG A 82 7.68 -6.00 21.66
C ARG A 82 8.79 -7.02 21.45
N LYS A 83 8.45 -8.28 21.20
CA LYS A 83 9.41 -9.33 20.87
C LYS A 83 10.02 -9.09 19.48
N ALA A 84 9.20 -8.76 18.48
CA ALA A 84 9.68 -8.43 17.14
C ALA A 84 10.71 -7.29 17.17
N PHE A 85 10.42 -6.20 17.86
CA PHE A 85 11.34 -5.05 17.98
C PHE A 85 12.65 -5.42 18.71
N LYS A 86 12.59 -6.27 19.75
CA LYS A 86 13.80 -6.79 20.39
C LYS A 86 14.65 -7.65 19.44
N LEU A 87 14.02 -8.49 18.62
CA LEU A 87 14.73 -9.30 17.63
C LEU A 87 15.34 -8.43 16.52
N GLN A 88 14.66 -7.39 16.07
CA GLN A 88 15.20 -6.40 15.13
C GLN A 88 16.47 -5.75 15.68
N GLN A 89 16.45 -5.29 16.94
CA GLN A 89 17.63 -4.73 17.61
C GLN A 89 18.77 -5.74 17.75
N LYS A 90 18.45 -7.01 18.07
CA LYS A 90 19.43 -8.10 18.20
C LYS A 90 20.18 -8.37 16.89
N TYR A 91 19.48 -8.30 15.76
CA TYR A 91 20.03 -8.64 14.45
C TYR A 91 20.45 -7.42 13.60
N ALA A 92 20.19 -6.20 14.08
CA ALA A 92 20.59 -4.98 13.38
C ALA A 92 22.08 -4.96 13.09
N ARG A 93 22.45 -4.63 11.86
CA ARG A 93 23.86 -4.43 11.49
C ARG A 93 24.32 -3.02 11.92
N PRO A 94 25.60 -2.83 12.26
CA PRO A 94 26.14 -1.52 12.59
C PRO A 94 25.84 -0.48 11.47
N GLY A 95 25.25 0.66 11.85
CA GLY A 95 24.90 1.74 10.94
C GLY A 95 23.62 1.53 10.11
N MET A 96 22.92 0.40 10.26
CA MET A 96 21.65 0.14 9.61
C MET A 96 20.50 0.75 10.40
N ASN A 97 19.68 1.56 9.76
CA ASN A 97 18.43 2.03 10.32
C ASN A 97 17.34 0.98 10.15
N ILE A 98 16.62 0.65 11.22
CA ILE A 98 15.46 -0.24 11.17
C ILE A 98 14.21 0.58 11.44
N THR A 99 13.30 0.60 10.47
CA THR A 99 12.02 1.28 10.56
C THR A 99 10.87 0.28 10.55
N ASN A 100 9.72 0.69 11.05
CA ASN A 100 8.52 -0.13 11.09
C ASN A 100 7.31 0.64 10.56
N SER A 101 6.55 -0.03 9.69
CA SER A 101 5.24 0.42 9.23
C SER A 101 4.18 -0.60 9.66
N PHE A 102 3.07 -0.13 10.23
CA PHE A 102 2.05 -0.99 10.81
C PHE A 102 0.68 -0.63 10.25
N GLN A 103 0.10 -1.52 9.44
CA GLN A 103 -1.23 -1.33 8.88
C GLN A 103 -2.29 -1.93 9.79
N THR A 104 -3.28 -1.12 10.18
CA THR A 104 -4.37 -1.53 11.07
C THR A 104 -5.70 -0.92 10.66
N ASN A 105 -6.79 -1.63 10.98
CA ASN A 105 -8.13 -1.07 10.92
C ASN A 105 -8.42 -0.08 12.07
N GLY A 106 -7.54 0.03 13.05
CA GLY A 106 -7.61 1.01 14.14
C GLY A 106 -8.57 0.69 15.28
N THR A 107 -9.48 -0.29 15.13
CA THR A 107 -10.57 -0.54 16.10
C THR A 107 -10.10 -1.05 17.45
N ARG A 108 -8.90 -1.63 17.54
CA ARG A 108 -8.33 -2.20 18.76
C ARG A 108 -7.21 -1.37 19.38
N LEU A 109 -6.93 -0.20 18.82
CA LEU A 109 -5.92 0.69 19.35
C LEU A 109 -6.36 1.25 20.72
N ASN A 110 -5.38 1.38 21.61
CA ASN A 110 -5.55 1.95 22.95
C ASN A 110 -4.27 2.70 23.36
N ASN A 111 -4.21 3.19 24.61
CA ASN A 111 -3.02 3.92 25.09
C ASN A 111 -1.73 3.08 24.98
N ASP A 112 -1.78 1.78 25.26
CA ASP A 112 -0.58 0.92 25.26
C ASP A 112 -0.04 0.72 23.84
N TRP A 113 -0.93 0.55 22.84
CA TRP A 113 -0.55 0.49 21.43
C TRP A 113 0.03 1.82 20.95
N ALA A 114 -0.64 2.93 21.24
CA ALA A 114 -0.17 4.24 20.81
C ALA A 114 1.20 4.60 21.44
N GLN A 115 1.40 4.25 22.72
CA GLN A 115 2.70 4.41 23.39
C GLN A 115 3.77 3.54 22.74
N LEU A 116 3.48 2.26 22.44
CA LEU A 116 4.42 1.35 21.77
C LEU A 116 4.85 1.92 20.40
N PHE A 117 3.90 2.44 19.63
CA PHE A 117 4.18 3.00 18.32
C PHE A 117 5.03 4.28 18.41
N TYR A 118 4.76 5.14 19.40
CA TYR A 118 5.57 6.32 19.66
C TYR A 118 7.00 5.95 20.07
N ASP A 119 7.16 5.04 21.03
CA ASP A 119 8.46 4.63 21.58
C ASP A 119 9.39 4.01 20.52
N HIS A 120 8.83 3.36 19.50
CA HIS A 120 9.56 2.69 18.44
C HIS A 120 9.49 3.41 17.08
N ASP A 121 9.03 4.68 17.05
CA ASP A 121 8.86 5.49 15.83
C ASP A 121 8.14 4.75 14.68
N VAL A 122 7.09 3.98 15.02
CA VAL A 122 6.33 3.21 14.04
C VAL A 122 5.44 4.13 13.22
N LEU A 123 5.47 4.00 11.89
CA LEU A 123 4.49 4.65 11.01
C LEU A 123 3.20 3.82 10.97
N VAL A 124 2.13 4.34 11.53
CA VAL A 124 0.84 3.65 11.57
C VAL A 124 0.00 4.01 10.36
N GLY A 125 -0.29 3.04 9.51
CA GLY A 125 -1.30 3.17 8.46
C GLY A 125 -2.68 2.83 9.01
N ILE A 126 -3.52 3.85 9.21
CA ILE A 126 -4.88 3.62 9.71
C ILE A 126 -5.89 3.66 8.58
N SER A 127 -6.75 2.64 8.51
CA SER A 127 -7.74 2.49 7.46
C SER A 127 -8.99 3.33 7.74
N ILE A 128 -9.21 4.41 6.95
CA ILE A 128 -10.38 5.29 7.07
C ILE A 128 -10.87 5.70 5.67
N ASP A 129 -12.09 5.32 5.27
CA ASP A 129 -12.59 5.55 3.92
C ASP A 129 -13.29 6.91 3.73
N GLY A 130 -13.53 7.62 4.83
CA GLY A 130 -14.22 8.91 4.84
C GLY A 130 -15.01 9.11 6.13
N PRO A 131 -15.98 10.06 6.16
CA PRO A 131 -16.92 10.20 7.26
C PRO A 131 -17.74 8.92 7.53
N GLU A 132 -18.43 8.86 8.67
CA GLU A 132 -19.16 7.69 9.17
C GLU A 132 -20.05 7.05 8.10
N ASP A 133 -20.86 7.85 7.38
CA ASP A 133 -21.75 7.39 6.32
C ASP A 133 -21.05 6.73 5.12
N ILE A 134 -19.78 7.01 4.91
CA ILE A 134 -18.94 6.43 3.85
C ILE A 134 -18.14 5.25 4.37
N HIS A 135 -17.57 5.39 5.58
CA HIS A 135 -16.72 4.36 6.15
C HIS A 135 -17.52 3.10 6.47
N ASP A 136 -18.66 3.25 7.10
CA ASP A 136 -19.49 2.12 7.58
C ASP A 136 -20.23 1.38 6.45
N GLU A 137 -20.28 1.94 5.24
CA GLU A 137 -20.92 1.30 4.09
C GLU A 137 -20.34 -0.08 3.78
N PHE A 138 -18.99 -0.21 3.78
CA PHE A 138 -18.30 -1.44 3.41
C PHE A 138 -17.30 -1.95 4.46
N ARG A 139 -17.29 -1.34 5.66
CA ARG A 139 -16.41 -1.75 6.76
C ARG A 139 -17.17 -2.16 8.03
N PRO A 140 -18.11 -3.11 7.92
CA PRO A 140 -18.77 -3.64 9.10
C PRO A 140 -17.81 -4.49 9.94
N ASP A 141 -18.13 -4.63 11.22
CA ASP A 141 -17.55 -5.66 12.05
C ASP A 141 -18.23 -7.03 11.77
N LYS A 142 -17.75 -8.10 12.41
CA LYS A 142 -18.32 -9.45 12.24
C LYS A 142 -19.77 -9.59 12.75
N GLY A 143 -20.28 -8.59 13.46
CA GLY A 143 -21.68 -8.50 13.89
C GLY A 143 -22.56 -7.69 12.92
N GLY A 144 -21.99 -7.17 11.82
CA GLY A 144 -22.68 -6.33 10.85
C GLY A 144 -22.84 -4.87 11.27
N TYR A 145 -22.15 -4.43 12.33
CA TYR A 145 -22.20 -3.04 12.80
C TYR A 145 -21.06 -2.21 12.20
N GLY A 146 -21.32 -0.93 11.95
CA GLY A 146 -20.29 0.00 11.47
C GLY A 146 -19.12 0.13 12.45
N SER A 147 -17.91 0.27 11.92
CA SER A 147 -16.66 0.31 12.69
C SER A 147 -16.13 1.73 12.92
N PHE A 148 -16.69 2.76 12.27
CA PHE A 148 -16.18 4.13 12.27
C PHE A 148 -15.86 4.69 13.65
N ARG A 149 -16.79 4.57 14.60
CA ARG A 149 -16.63 5.11 15.96
C ARG A 149 -15.46 4.48 16.71
N GLN A 150 -15.24 3.17 16.50
CA GLN A 150 -14.13 2.45 17.10
C GLN A 150 -12.79 2.89 16.48
N VAL A 151 -12.75 3.08 15.14
CA VAL A 151 -11.58 3.58 14.42
C VAL A 151 -11.22 4.99 14.87
N MET A 152 -12.21 5.89 14.98
CA MET A 152 -11.97 7.26 15.46
C MET A 152 -11.44 7.30 16.89
N LYS A 153 -11.92 6.43 17.76
CA LYS A 153 -11.35 6.27 19.11
C LYS A 153 -9.90 5.78 19.07
N GLY A 154 -9.58 4.86 18.16
CA GLY A 154 -8.20 4.41 17.92
C GLY A 154 -7.30 5.56 17.44
N LEU A 155 -7.79 6.40 16.54
CA LEU A 155 -7.08 7.58 16.08
C LEU A 155 -6.84 8.60 17.20
N GLU A 156 -7.80 8.82 18.08
CA GLU A 156 -7.63 9.70 19.26
C GLU A 156 -6.46 9.28 20.14
N TYR A 157 -6.23 7.97 20.33
CA TYR A 157 -5.06 7.47 21.05
C TYR A 157 -3.76 7.78 20.32
N LEU A 158 -3.70 7.59 18.99
CA LEU A 158 -2.51 7.94 18.20
C LEU A 158 -2.18 9.43 18.34
N LEU A 159 -3.18 10.30 18.18
CA LEU A 159 -3.01 11.75 18.34
C LEU A 159 -2.55 12.14 19.75
N LYS A 160 -3.18 11.58 20.78
CA LYS A 160 -2.83 11.82 22.19
C LYS A 160 -1.38 11.51 22.51
N HIS A 161 -0.83 10.44 21.93
CA HIS A 161 0.55 10.00 22.14
C HIS A 161 1.54 10.56 21.10
N ASN A 162 1.09 11.41 20.17
CA ASN A 162 1.89 11.91 19.04
C ASN A 162 2.52 10.76 18.20
N ALA A 163 1.86 9.61 18.12
CA ALA A 163 2.29 8.52 17.25
C ALA A 163 2.13 8.93 15.77
N ARG A 164 3.12 8.63 14.95
CA ARG A 164 3.09 8.96 13.52
C ARG A 164 2.06 8.11 12.80
N PHE A 165 1.20 8.74 11.99
CA PHE A 165 0.23 8.00 11.20
C PHE A 165 0.03 8.60 9.80
N ASN A 166 -0.45 7.75 8.90
CA ASN A 166 -1.05 8.12 7.63
C ASN A 166 -2.42 7.43 7.49
N THR A 167 -3.28 7.97 6.63
CA THR A 167 -4.58 7.36 6.36
C THR A 167 -4.57 6.61 5.04
N LEU A 168 -5.12 5.38 5.06
CA LEU A 168 -5.38 4.59 3.87
C LEU A 168 -6.88 4.56 3.62
N THR A 169 -7.26 5.07 2.46
CA THR A 169 -8.66 5.20 2.04
C THR A 169 -8.89 4.33 0.81
N CYS A 170 -9.74 3.34 0.93
CA CYS A 170 -10.22 2.58 -0.21
C CYS A 170 -11.21 3.43 -1.02
N VAL A 171 -10.88 3.68 -2.29
CA VAL A 171 -11.77 4.37 -3.23
C VAL A 171 -12.62 3.34 -3.95
N GLN A 172 -13.91 3.39 -3.72
CA GLN A 172 -14.90 2.42 -4.18
C GLN A 172 -16.12 3.13 -4.78
N SER A 173 -17.15 2.38 -5.13
CA SER A 173 -18.32 2.91 -5.87
C SER A 173 -19.02 4.08 -5.17
N THR A 174 -19.12 4.09 -3.83
CA THR A 174 -19.90 5.09 -3.07
C THR A 174 -19.13 6.37 -2.77
N ASN A 175 -17.82 6.30 -2.48
CA ASN A 175 -17.04 7.49 -2.15
C ASN A 175 -16.37 8.15 -3.37
N SER A 176 -16.22 7.44 -4.49
CA SER A 176 -15.58 7.96 -5.71
C SER A 176 -16.23 9.20 -6.30
N SER A 177 -17.51 9.45 -6.00
CA SER A 177 -18.24 10.66 -6.41
C SER A 177 -18.14 11.82 -5.41
N ARG A 178 -17.42 11.65 -4.30
CA ARG A 178 -17.38 12.59 -3.17
C ARG A 178 -15.95 13.01 -2.77
N PRO A 179 -15.04 13.32 -3.73
CA PRO A 179 -13.61 13.55 -3.44
C PRO A 179 -13.36 14.65 -2.41
N ALA A 180 -14.03 15.79 -2.54
CA ALA A 180 -13.88 16.91 -1.63
C ALA A 180 -14.37 16.58 -0.20
N LYS A 181 -15.46 15.80 -0.06
CA LYS A 181 -15.96 15.37 1.25
C LYS A 181 -14.95 14.48 1.95
N VAL A 182 -14.38 13.50 1.24
CA VAL A 182 -13.38 12.57 1.77
C VAL A 182 -12.09 13.32 2.13
N TYR A 183 -11.52 14.08 1.18
CA TYR A 183 -10.26 14.78 1.38
C TYR A 183 -10.30 15.78 2.57
N ARG A 184 -11.36 16.59 2.65
CA ARG A 184 -11.51 17.57 3.73
C ARG A 184 -11.72 16.91 5.07
N PHE A 185 -12.49 15.82 5.12
CA PHE A 185 -12.66 15.03 6.34
C PHE A 185 -11.32 14.48 6.84
N LEU A 186 -10.51 13.85 5.97
CA LEU A 186 -9.20 13.34 6.35
C LEU A 186 -8.29 14.44 6.90
N LYS A 187 -8.31 15.63 6.32
CA LYS A 187 -7.60 16.80 6.86
C LYS A 187 -8.12 17.20 8.23
N GLN A 188 -9.44 17.23 8.40
CA GLN A 188 -10.10 17.65 9.65
C GLN A 188 -9.73 16.74 10.82
N ILE A 189 -9.55 15.43 10.58
CA ILE A 189 -9.10 14.48 11.61
C ILE A 189 -7.58 14.48 11.85
N GLY A 190 -6.84 15.39 11.22
CA GLY A 190 -5.40 15.57 11.41
C GLY A 190 -4.49 14.77 10.50
N SER A 191 -5.03 14.09 9.47
CA SER A 191 -4.18 13.38 8.51
C SER A 191 -3.40 14.35 7.62
N THR A 192 -2.09 14.21 7.61
CA THR A 192 -1.18 14.96 6.72
C THR A 192 -0.63 14.10 5.58
N HIS A 193 -0.74 12.78 5.67
CA HIS A 193 -0.30 11.82 4.66
C HIS A 193 -1.45 10.88 4.31
N MET A 194 -1.84 10.86 3.04
CA MET A 194 -3.03 10.15 2.55
C MET A 194 -2.69 9.22 1.40
N GLN A 195 -3.26 8.02 1.43
CA GLN A 195 -3.21 7.07 0.32
C GLN A 195 -4.64 6.78 -0.15
N PHE A 196 -4.87 6.85 -1.47
CA PHE A 196 -6.15 6.54 -2.10
C PHE A 196 -6.01 5.28 -2.94
N ILE A 197 -6.52 4.16 -2.42
CA ILE A 197 -6.34 2.82 -2.99
C ILE A 197 -7.61 2.44 -3.73
N PRO A 198 -7.59 2.30 -5.08
CA PRO A 198 -8.78 1.93 -5.82
C PRO A 198 -9.16 0.48 -5.56
N ILE A 199 -10.44 0.23 -5.29
CA ILE A 199 -10.99 -1.11 -5.22
C ILE A 199 -11.32 -1.59 -6.64
N VAL A 200 -10.73 -2.71 -7.03
CA VAL A 200 -10.99 -3.45 -8.26
C VAL A 200 -11.07 -4.92 -7.87
N GLU A 201 -12.28 -5.47 -7.91
CA GLU A 201 -12.59 -6.87 -7.56
C GLU A 201 -13.10 -7.59 -8.81
N PRO A 202 -12.25 -8.37 -9.49
CA PRO A 202 -12.65 -9.09 -10.70
C PRO A 202 -13.71 -10.16 -10.39
N GLU A 203 -14.74 -10.24 -11.24
CA GLU A 203 -15.77 -11.30 -11.23
C GLU A 203 -15.65 -12.25 -12.44
N GLY A 204 -14.59 -12.10 -13.26
CA GLY A 204 -14.35 -12.83 -14.48
C GLY A 204 -14.71 -12.02 -15.73
N ASP A 205 -14.21 -12.45 -16.88
CA ASP A 205 -14.49 -11.90 -18.24
C ASP A 205 -14.35 -10.34 -18.36
N GLY A 206 -13.49 -9.75 -17.51
CA GLY A 206 -13.30 -8.29 -17.47
C GLY A 206 -14.34 -7.53 -16.66
N GLU A 207 -15.33 -8.22 -16.11
CA GLU A 207 -16.32 -7.64 -15.20
C GLU A 207 -15.75 -7.48 -13.78
N VAL A 208 -16.33 -6.56 -13.03
CA VAL A 208 -15.93 -6.26 -11.64
C VAL A 208 -17.16 -6.13 -10.75
N SER A 209 -16.98 -6.37 -9.46
CA SER A 209 -18.04 -6.21 -8.46
C SER A 209 -18.64 -4.81 -8.45
N TYR A 210 -19.87 -4.68 -7.99
CA TYR A 210 -20.58 -3.40 -7.81
C TYR A 210 -19.86 -2.45 -6.83
N ARG A 211 -19.01 -2.97 -5.96
CA ARG A 211 -18.18 -2.19 -5.01
C ARG A 211 -17.00 -1.55 -5.69
N SER A 212 -16.53 -2.12 -6.79
CA SER A 212 -15.37 -1.62 -7.54
C SER A 212 -15.59 -0.19 -8.02
N VAL A 213 -14.53 0.59 -8.00
CA VAL A 213 -14.59 1.97 -8.51
C VAL A 213 -14.60 1.97 -10.03
N HIS A 214 -15.57 2.65 -10.63
CA HIS A 214 -15.59 2.84 -12.09
C HIS A 214 -14.37 3.66 -12.53
N PRO A 215 -13.64 3.28 -13.61
CA PRO A 215 -12.41 3.93 -14.05
C PRO A 215 -12.51 5.45 -14.16
N VAL A 216 -13.54 5.95 -14.86
CA VAL A 216 -13.75 7.40 -15.02
C VAL A 216 -13.99 8.09 -13.69
N LYS A 217 -14.74 7.45 -12.77
CA LYS A 217 -14.99 8.01 -11.43
C LYS A 217 -13.73 8.06 -10.60
N TYR A 218 -12.84 7.05 -10.71
CA TYR A 218 -11.54 7.09 -10.03
C TYR A 218 -10.68 8.25 -10.49
N GLY A 219 -10.53 8.44 -11.81
CA GLY A 219 -9.82 9.58 -12.35
C GLY A 219 -10.43 10.93 -11.94
N THR A 220 -11.77 11.03 -11.93
CA THR A 220 -12.48 12.22 -11.46
C THR A 220 -12.31 12.46 -9.96
N PHE A 221 -12.25 11.39 -9.16
CA PHE A 221 -11.95 11.46 -7.73
C PHE A 221 -10.56 12.05 -7.50
N LEU A 222 -9.52 11.50 -8.13
CA LEU A 222 -8.15 12.03 -8.01
C LEU A 222 -8.05 13.49 -8.46
N ILE A 223 -8.73 13.88 -9.55
CA ILE A 223 -8.81 15.28 -10.01
C ILE A 223 -9.47 16.16 -8.96
N GLY A 224 -10.59 15.72 -8.39
CA GLY A 224 -11.31 16.48 -7.37
C GLY A 224 -10.49 16.70 -6.10
N VAL A 225 -9.73 15.69 -5.66
CA VAL A 225 -8.77 15.81 -4.54
C VAL A 225 -7.63 16.75 -4.93
N PHE A 226 -7.07 16.61 -6.13
CA PHE A 226 -5.97 17.43 -6.63
C PHE A 226 -6.33 18.92 -6.70
N ASP A 227 -7.49 19.23 -7.26
CA ASP A 227 -7.97 20.61 -7.38
C ASP A 227 -8.25 21.25 -6.00
N ASP A 228 -8.78 20.45 -5.04
CA ASP A 228 -9.00 20.93 -3.67
C ASP A 228 -7.68 21.14 -2.92
N TRP A 229 -6.69 20.24 -3.12
CA TRP A 229 -5.33 20.35 -2.59
C TRP A 229 -4.63 21.62 -3.10
N LEU A 230 -4.73 21.92 -4.39
CA LEU A 230 -4.17 23.17 -4.96
C LEU A 230 -4.88 24.41 -4.46
N ARG A 231 -6.23 24.38 -4.39
CA ARG A 231 -7.06 25.50 -3.93
C ARG A 231 -6.82 25.83 -2.47
N SER A 232 -6.67 24.82 -1.65
CA SER A 232 -6.41 24.93 -0.21
C SER A 232 -4.96 25.32 0.13
N LYS A 233 -4.08 25.43 -0.88
CA LYS A 233 -2.64 25.71 -0.70
C LYS A 233 -1.96 24.66 0.20
N ASP A 234 -2.29 23.40 -0.05
CA ASP A 234 -1.81 22.25 0.72
C ASP A 234 -0.48 21.66 0.19
N VAL A 235 0.02 22.16 -0.95
CA VAL A 235 1.31 21.75 -1.53
C VAL A 235 2.42 21.94 -0.51
N GLY A 236 3.14 20.85 -0.21
CA GLY A 236 4.19 20.82 0.81
C GLY A 236 3.71 20.77 2.26
N LYS A 237 2.40 20.62 2.51
CA LYS A 237 1.79 20.50 3.83
C LYS A 237 0.99 19.22 4.01
N ILE A 238 0.21 18.86 2.99
CA ILE A 238 -0.53 17.60 2.90
C ILE A 238 0.07 16.79 1.76
N PHE A 239 0.41 15.56 2.06
CA PHE A 239 1.06 14.63 1.15
C PHE A 239 0.04 13.58 0.71
N VAL A 240 -0.23 13.52 -0.58
CA VAL A 240 -1.07 12.50 -1.20
C VAL A 240 -0.17 11.61 -2.02
N GLN A 241 -0.13 10.32 -1.72
CA GLN A 241 0.83 9.37 -2.30
C GLN A 241 0.86 9.41 -3.84
N ASP A 242 -0.31 9.42 -4.49
CA ASP A 242 -0.40 9.49 -5.96
C ASP A 242 0.23 10.79 -6.52
N PHE A 243 0.11 11.90 -5.79
CA PHE A 243 0.64 13.19 -6.23
C PHE A 243 2.16 13.25 -6.03
N ASP A 244 2.64 12.77 -4.89
CA ASP A 244 4.07 12.74 -4.59
C ASP A 244 4.82 11.81 -5.55
N VAL A 245 4.25 10.63 -5.83
CA VAL A 245 4.81 9.69 -6.81
C VAL A 245 4.80 10.30 -8.21
N THR A 246 3.70 10.95 -8.62
CA THR A 246 3.61 11.60 -9.93
C THR A 246 4.63 12.73 -10.06
N LEU A 247 4.76 13.58 -9.04
CA LEU A 247 5.74 14.67 -9.02
C LEU A 247 7.18 14.14 -9.08
N ASN A 248 7.47 13.07 -8.32
CA ASN A 248 8.79 12.42 -8.31
C ASN A 248 9.16 11.87 -9.70
N LEU A 249 8.21 11.21 -10.39
CA LEU A 249 8.40 10.71 -11.75
C LEU A 249 8.59 11.84 -12.76
N VAL A 250 7.80 12.92 -12.68
CA VAL A 250 7.94 14.12 -13.55
C VAL A 250 9.27 14.85 -13.28
N TYR A 251 9.76 14.82 -12.06
CA TYR A 251 11.09 15.36 -11.73
C TYR A 251 12.21 14.54 -12.36
N GLY A 252 12.00 13.26 -12.65
CA GLY A 252 12.94 12.38 -13.34
C GLY A 252 13.53 11.27 -12.47
N ASN A 253 13.02 11.08 -11.26
CA ASN A 253 13.43 9.98 -10.40
C ASN A 253 12.65 8.69 -10.71
N PRO A 254 13.16 7.49 -10.37
CA PRO A 254 12.41 6.25 -10.47
C PRO A 254 11.21 6.25 -9.51
N SER A 255 10.18 5.47 -9.84
CA SER A 255 9.03 5.35 -8.96
C SER A 255 9.37 4.65 -7.65
N PRO A 256 9.04 5.24 -6.50
CA PRO A 256 9.15 4.57 -5.21
C PRO A 256 8.02 3.54 -4.98
N LEU A 257 6.97 3.56 -5.82
CA LEU A 257 5.80 2.72 -5.71
C LEU A 257 5.73 1.74 -6.89
N CYS A 258 5.66 0.44 -6.60
CA CYS A 258 5.71 -0.63 -7.61
C CYS A 258 4.62 -0.50 -8.68
N ILE A 259 3.44 0.03 -8.35
CA ILE A 259 2.34 0.18 -9.32
C ILE A 259 2.71 1.13 -10.48
N HIS A 260 3.58 2.10 -10.25
CA HIS A 260 4.05 3.06 -11.25
C HIS A 260 5.50 2.83 -11.72
N ALA A 261 6.17 1.79 -11.21
CA ALA A 261 7.48 1.38 -11.68
C ALA A 261 7.39 0.53 -12.95
N GLU A 262 8.45 0.45 -13.74
CA GLU A 262 8.50 -0.39 -14.95
C GLU A 262 8.35 -1.88 -14.64
N THR A 263 9.00 -2.33 -13.57
CA THR A 263 8.96 -3.71 -13.08
C THR A 263 8.42 -3.75 -11.66
N CYS A 264 8.06 -4.93 -11.17
CA CYS A 264 7.74 -5.17 -9.77
C CYS A 264 8.62 -6.30 -9.19
N GLY A 265 8.15 -7.06 -8.18
CA GLY A 265 8.92 -8.17 -7.62
C GLY A 265 9.87 -7.79 -6.47
N HIS A 266 9.95 -6.51 -6.10
CA HIS A 266 10.76 -6.05 -4.96
C HIS A 266 9.97 -5.92 -3.64
N ALA A 267 8.70 -6.32 -3.63
CA ALA A 267 7.83 -6.27 -2.46
C ALA A 267 7.09 -7.60 -2.31
N MET A 268 7.73 -8.52 -1.60
CA MET A 268 7.21 -9.86 -1.32
C MET A 268 6.30 -9.86 -0.08
N ALA A 269 5.60 -10.96 0.16
CA ALA A 269 4.79 -11.15 1.37
C ALA A 269 5.16 -12.45 2.07
N VAL A 270 5.36 -12.42 3.40
CA VAL A 270 5.55 -13.60 4.22
C VAL A 270 4.32 -13.84 5.09
N GLU A 271 3.79 -15.06 5.03
CA GLU A 271 2.64 -15.51 5.79
C GLU A 271 3.01 -15.97 7.20
N HIS A 272 1.99 -16.14 8.04
CA HIS A 272 2.11 -16.55 9.44
C HIS A 272 2.87 -17.87 9.65
N ASN A 273 2.84 -18.76 8.67
CA ASN A 273 3.52 -20.08 8.68
C ASN A 273 4.90 -20.06 8.02
N GLY A 274 5.38 -18.89 7.58
CA GLY A 274 6.67 -18.74 6.89
C GLY A 274 6.63 -18.87 5.38
N ASP A 275 5.49 -19.14 4.77
CA ASP A 275 5.35 -19.17 3.31
C ASP A 275 5.64 -17.78 2.74
N LEU A 276 6.52 -17.73 1.73
CA LEU A 276 6.90 -16.49 1.04
C LEU A 276 6.28 -16.46 -0.36
N TYR A 277 5.63 -15.33 -0.65
CA TYR A 277 4.94 -15.10 -1.93
C TYR A 277 5.55 -13.92 -2.68
N SER A 278 5.43 -13.93 -3.99
CA SER A 278 5.98 -12.90 -4.89
C SER A 278 5.47 -11.48 -4.60
N CYS A 279 4.23 -11.35 -4.10
CA CYS A 279 3.61 -10.06 -3.77
C CYS A 279 2.40 -10.30 -2.85
N ASP A 280 2.02 -9.32 -2.03
CA ASP A 280 0.86 -9.41 -1.13
C ASP A 280 -0.49 -9.46 -1.85
N HIS A 281 -0.58 -8.91 -3.06
CA HIS A 281 -1.75 -9.07 -3.93
C HIS A 281 -1.84 -10.43 -4.61
N PHE A 282 -0.74 -11.18 -4.66
CA PHE A 282 -0.62 -12.48 -5.31
C PHE A 282 -0.29 -13.58 -4.30
N VAL A 283 -0.98 -13.58 -3.16
CA VAL A 283 -0.94 -14.69 -2.19
C VAL A 283 -1.86 -15.80 -2.70
N TYR A 284 -1.32 -16.62 -3.62
CA TYR A 284 -1.95 -17.79 -4.21
C TYR A 284 -0.89 -18.87 -4.44
N PRO A 285 -1.24 -20.16 -4.48
CA PRO A 285 -0.28 -21.26 -4.57
C PRO A 285 0.75 -21.11 -5.70
N GLU A 286 0.32 -20.62 -6.86
CA GLU A 286 1.16 -20.44 -8.04
C GLU A 286 2.21 -19.33 -7.90
N TYR A 287 2.04 -18.43 -6.93
CA TYR A 287 2.97 -17.33 -6.64
C TYR A 287 3.78 -17.54 -5.35
N LYS A 288 3.64 -18.73 -4.74
CA LYS A 288 4.48 -19.12 -3.61
C LYS A 288 5.89 -19.42 -4.13
N ILE A 289 6.91 -18.78 -3.56
CA ILE A 289 8.31 -18.94 -3.98
C ILE A 289 9.13 -19.80 -3.00
N GLY A 290 8.60 -20.11 -1.81
CA GLY A 290 9.23 -21.01 -0.84
C GLY A 290 8.70 -20.81 0.57
N ASN A 291 9.42 -21.34 1.56
CA ASN A 291 9.12 -21.17 2.98
C ASN A 291 10.39 -20.79 3.75
N ILE A 292 10.35 -19.70 4.52
CA ILE A 292 11.52 -19.14 5.20
C ILE A 292 12.03 -19.96 6.40
N THR A 293 11.32 -21.02 6.78
CA THR A 293 11.83 -21.98 7.79
C THR A 293 12.69 -23.06 7.17
N GLU A 294 12.57 -23.28 5.87
CA GLU A 294 13.26 -24.31 5.09
C GLU A 294 14.28 -23.68 4.12
N ASP A 295 13.92 -22.51 3.56
CA ASP A 295 14.67 -21.85 2.50
C ASP A 295 15.30 -20.54 2.99
N ARG A 296 16.29 -20.04 2.23
CA ARG A 296 16.92 -18.76 2.51
C ARG A 296 16.23 -17.63 1.75
N ILE A 297 15.80 -16.56 2.44
CA ILE A 297 15.19 -15.37 1.84
C ILE A 297 16.09 -14.78 0.73
N GLU A 298 17.40 -14.81 0.92
CA GLU A 298 18.38 -14.35 -0.07
C GLU A 298 18.22 -15.07 -1.41
N GLU A 299 18.04 -16.38 -1.39
CA GLU A 299 17.88 -17.22 -2.57
C GLU A 299 16.49 -17.07 -3.17
N LEU A 300 15.45 -17.09 -2.33
CA LEU A 300 14.05 -16.91 -2.74
C LEU A 300 13.82 -15.56 -3.43
N SER A 301 14.36 -14.49 -2.88
CA SER A 301 14.20 -13.14 -3.45
C SER A 301 14.83 -12.94 -4.84
N GLN A 302 15.71 -13.85 -5.23
CA GLN A 302 16.43 -13.83 -6.50
C GLN A 302 16.14 -15.07 -7.38
N CYS A 303 15.20 -15.93 -6.98
CA CYS A 303 14.88 -17.13 -7.77
C CYS A 303 14.28 -16.74 -9.13
N PRO A 304 14.43 -17.60 -10.15
CA PRO A 304 13.93 -17.33 -11.50
C PRO A 304 12.44 -16.95 -11.54
N GLN A 305 11.61 -17.60 -10.72
CA GLN A 305 10.19 -17.29 -10.59
C GLN A 305 9.95 -15.85 -10.14
N GLN A 306 10.69 -15.38 -9.12
CA GLN A 306 10.55 -14.02 -8.59
C GLN A 306 11.06 -12.96 -9.58
N GLN A 307 12.15 -13.25 -10.27
CA GLN A 307 12.68 -12.37 -11.32
C GLN A 307 11.68 -12.22 -12.47
N GLN A 308 11.15 -13.35 -12.98
CA GLN A 308 10.18 -13.34 -14.07
C GLN A 308 8.88 -12.65 -13.67
N PHE A 309 8.37 -12.87 -12.44
CA PHE A 309 7.23 -12.14 -11.91
C PHE A 309 7.43 -10.62 -11.99
N GLY A 310 8.62 -10.14 -11.65
CA GLY A 310 8.95 -8.73 -11.74
C GLY A 310 9.00 -8.19 -13.17
N LEU A 311 9.63 -8.94 -14.09
CA LEU A 311 9.79 -8.59 -15.50
C LEU A 311 8.48 -8.63 -16.27
N ASP A 312 7.59 -9.57 -15.96
CA ASP A 312 6.27 -9.72 -16.58
C ASP A 312 5.45 -8.44 -16.56
N LYS A 313 5.63 -7.59 -15.55
CA LYS A 313 4.95 -6.31 -15.50
C LYS A 313 5.27 -5.43 -16.71
N LYS A 314 6.50 -5.41 -17.18
CA LYS A 314 6.97 -4.65 -18.34
C LYS A 314 6.75 -5.44 -19.64
N GLU A 315 7.11 -6.71 -19.64
CA GLU A 315 7.14 -7.56 -20.86
C GLU A 315 5.74 -7.86 -21.38
N LYS A 316 4.75 -8.00 -20.46
CA LYS A 316 3.35 -8.26 -20.79
C LYS A 316 2.50 -6.99 -20.96
N LEU A 317 3.13 -5.82 -21.14
CA LEU A 317 2.40 -4.61 -21.50
C LEU A 317 1.86 -4.70 -22.92
N PRO A 318 0.56 -4.44 -23.15
CA PRO A 318 -0.01 -4.36 -24.48
C PRO A 318 0.59 -3.18 -25.29
N GLN A 319 0.59 -3.31 -26.62
CA GLN A 319 1.13 -2.26 -27.50
C GLN A 319 0.46 -0.91 -27.26
N TYR A 320 -0.85 -0.90 -27.01
CA TYR A 320 -1.61 0.27 -26.60
C TYR A 320 -1.01 1.04 -25.41
N CYS A 321 -0.42 0.33 -24.43
CA CYS A 321 0.29 0.95 -23.31
C CYS A 321 1.68 1.43 -23.70
N ARG A 322 2.39 0.70 -24.57
CA ARG A 322 3.74 1.05 -25.04
C ARG A 322 3.74 2.35 -25.83
N ASP A 323 2.68 2.59 -26.60
CA ASP A 323 2.49 3.80 -27.43
C ASP A 323 1.84 4.97 -26.66
N CYS A 324 1.49 4.76 -25.38
CA CYS A 324 0.77 5.75 -24.60
C CYS A 324 1.67 6.90 -24.14
N GLU A 325 1.21 8.15 -24.36
CA GLU A 325 1.91 9.36 -23.90
C GLU A 325 2.17 9.42 -22.38
N PHE A 326 1.38 8.68 -21.59
CA PHE A 326 1.49 8.61 -20.13
C PHE A 326 2.31 7.40 -19.64
N LEU A 327 2.93 6.62 -20.54
CA LEU A 327 3.66 5.40 -20.17
C LEU A 327 4.67 5.66 -19.02
N LYS A 328 5.44 6.75 -19.13
CA LYS A 328 6.51 7.09 -18.15
C LYS A 328 6.02 7.33 -16.72
N VAL A 329 4.75 7.68 -16.54
CA VAL A 329 4.16 7.93 -15.21
C VAL A 329 3.18 6.84 -14.79
N CYS A 330 2.72 5.99 -15.71
CA CYS A 330 1.73 4.95 -15.48
C CYS A 330 2.33 3.55 -15.42
N ASN A 331 3.19 3.21 -16.41
CA ASN A 331 3.77 1.86 -16.58
C ASN A 331 2.72 0.72 -16.53
N GLY A 332 1.49 1.02 -17.02
CA GLY A 332 0.36 0.07 -17.06
C GLY A 332 -0.23 -0.29 -15.71
N GLY A 333 0.08 0.45 -14.64
CA GLY A 333 -0.45 0.20 -13.30
C GLY A 333 -0.09 -1.16 -12.71
N CYS A 334 -0.84 -1.61 -11.69
CA CYS A 334 -0.64 -2.93 -11.08
C CYS A 334 -1.09 -4.06 -12.01
N PRO A 335 -0.30 -5.14 -12.18
CA PRO A 335 -0.71 -6.32 -12.96
C PRO A 335 -2.01 -6.96 -12.47
N LYS A 336 -2.33 -6.89 -11.18
CA LYS A 336 -3.59 -7.44 -10.64
C LYS A 336 -4.85 -6.84 -11.26
N ASP A 337 -4.75 -5.59 -11.75
CA ASP A 337 -5.88 -4.85 -12.33
C ASP A 337 -5.87 -4.90 -13.87
N ARG A 338 -4.97 -5.66 -14.51
CA ARG A 338 -4.87 -5.83 -15.96
C ARG A 338 -5.83 -6.90 -16.47
N ILE A 339 -7.11 -6.67 -16.29
CA ILE A 339 -8.19 -7.65 -16.46
C ILE A 339 -9.05 -7.41 -17.71
N ILE A 340 -8.82 -6.33 -18.46
CA ILE A 340 -9.60 -5.99 -19.65
C ILE A 340 -8.75 -6.01 -20.91
N GLN A 341 -9.41 -5.95 -22.06
CA GLN A 341 -8.78 -5.81 -23.37
C GLN A 341 -8.59 -4.35 -23.76
N THR A 342 -7.60 -4.10 -24.61
CA THR A 342 -7.41 -2.83 -25.29
C THR A 342 -8.54 -2.57 -26.31
N PRO A 343 -8.72 -1.35 -26.82
CA PRO A 343 -9.73 -1.08 -27.84
C PRO A 343 -9.58 -1.89 -29.13
N ASP A 344 -8.38 -2.39 -29.42
CA ASP A 344 -8.04 -3.25 -30.55
C ASP A 344 -8.01 -4.75 -30.21
N GLY A 345 -8.43 -5.12 -28.98
CA GLY A 345 -8.64 -6.51 -28.54
C GLY A 345 -7.41 -7.20 -27.94
N GLU A 346 -6.28 -6.51 -27.75
CA GLU A 346 -5.11 -7.10 -27.06
C GLU A 346 -5.40 -7.20 -25.55
N PRO A 347 -5.13 -8.35 -24.89
CA PRO A 347 -5.38 -8.53 -23.45
C PRO A 347 -4.36 -7.81 -22.59
N GLY A 348 -4.69 -7.60 -21.31
CA GLY A 348 -3.76 -7.08 -20.31
C GLY A 348 -3.79 -5.57 -20.13
N LEU A 349 -4.84 -4.88 -20.58
CA LEU A 349 -5.07 -3.49 -20.23
C LEU A 349 -5.56 -3.37 -18.78
N ASN A 350 -5.00 -2.41 -18.06
CA ASN A 350 -5.43 -2.11 -16.70
C ASN A 350 -6.86 -1.54 -16.72
N TYR A 351 -7.72 -2.07 -15.87
CA TYR A 351 -9.11 -1.64 -15.73
C TYR A 351 -9.24 -0.13 -15.47
N LEU A 352 -8.32 0.44 -14.68
CA LEU A 352 -8.33 1.86 -14.33
C LEU A 352 -7.69 2.78 -15.40
N CYS A 353 -7.28 2.24 -16.55
CA CYS A 353 -6.54 2.98 -17.59
C CYS A 353 -7.18 4.32 -17.95
N GLU A 354 -8.49 4.36 -18.19
CA GLU A 354 -9.21 5.59 -18.54
C GLU A 354 -9.14 6.64 -17.41
N GLY A 355 -9.25 6.18 -16.16
CA GLY A 355 -9.11 7.04 -14.98
C GLY A 355 -7.71 7.62 -14.84
N TYR A 356 -6.67 6.80 -15.01
CA TYR A 356 -5.28 7.27 -15.00
C TYR A 356 -5.00 8.27 -16.11
N LYS A 357 -5.41 7.99 -17.35
CA LYS A 357 -5.26 8.93 -18.48
C LYS A 357 -5.93 10.27 -18.18
N ARG A 358 -7.15 10.24 -17.65
CA ARG A 358 -7.89 11.44 -17.27
C ARG A 358 -7.16 12.26 -16.20
N PHE A 359 -6.69 11.61 -15.14
CA PHE A 359 -5.94 12.25 -14.08
C PHE A 359 -4.62 12.85 -14.58
N TYR A 360 -3.82 12.11 -15.33
CA TYR A 360 -2.53 12.59 -15.84
C TYR A 360 -2.71 13.74 -16.83
N LYS A 361 -3.69 13.66 -17.72
CA LYS A 361 -4.00 14.75 -18.66
C LYS A 361 -4.29 16.06 -17.92
N HIS A 362 -5.01 16.00 -16.79
CA HIS A 362 -5.35 17.16 -15.97
C HIS A 362 -4.16 17.64 -15.14
N SER A 363 -3.45 16.75 -14.47
CA SER A 363 -2.49 17.09 -13.40
C SER A 363 -1.07 17.35 -13.90
N LEU A 364 -0.61 16.66 -14.98
CA LEU A 364 0.78 16.75 -15.44
C LEU A 364 1.23 18.17 -15.81
N PRO A 365 0.42 19.06 -16.42
CA PRO A 365 0.85 20.44 -16.66
C PRO A 365 1.27 21.16 -15.37
N VAL A 366 0.58 20.92 -14.26
CA VAL A 366 0.89 21.52 -12.97
C VAL A 366 2.12 20.84 -12.33
N PHE A 367 2.20 19.52 -12.36
CA PHE A 367 3.38 18.79 -11.85
C PHE A 367 4.67 19.15 -12.60
N LYS A 368 4.61 19.41 -13.92
CA LYS A 368 5.77 19.89 -14.68
C LYS A 368 6.26 21.24 -14.17
N LYS A 369 5.36 22.17 -13.85
CA LYS A 369 5.71 23.46 -13.23
C LYS A 369 6.28 23.27 -11.81
N MET A 370 5.69 22.39 -11.00
CA MET A 370 6.24 22.06 -9.68
C MET A 370 7.65 21.47 -9.76
N ALA A 371 7.87 20.51 -10.66
CA ALA A 371 9.20 19.94 -10.90
C ALA A 371 10.22 20.99 -11.39
N GLN A 372 9.79 21.96 -12.19
CA GLN A 372 10.64 23.08 -12.61
C GLN A 372 11.00 23.97 -11.43
N CYS A 373 10.05 24.31 -10.54
CA CYS A 373 10.37 25.03 -9.30
C CYS A 373 11.47 24.32 -8.50
N ILE A 374 11.30 23.02 -8.27
CA ILE A 374 12.27 22.22 -7.50
C ILE A 374 13.65 22.23 -8.15
N ARG A 375 13.74 22.08 -9.50
CA ARG A 375 15.03 22.17 -10.24
C ARG A 375 15.70 23.53 -10.11
N MET A 376 14.93 24.59 -9.93
CA MET A 376 15.42 25.96 -9.71
C MET A 376 15.71 26.27 -8.24
N GLY A 377 15.54 25.29 -7.32
CA GLY A 377 15.77 25.47 -5.89
C GLY A 377 14.60 26.11 -5.13
N TYR A 378 13.43 26.23 -5.75
CA TYR A 378 12.22 26.77 -5.12
C TYR A 378 11.29 25.66 -4.63
N PRO A 379 10.43 25.93 -3.62
CA PRO A 379 9.39 25.00 -3.21
C PRO A 379 8.40 24.68 -4.35
N ALA A 380 7.89 23.46 -4.39
CA ALA A 380 6.85 23.07 -5.36
C ALA A 380 5.59 23.95 -5.28
N SER A 381 5.29 24.53 -4.11
CA SER A 381 4.18 25.45 -3.88
C SER A 381 4.22 26.72 -4.75
N ASP A 382 5.39 27.09 -5.24
CA ASP A 382 5.62 28.30 -6.04
C ASP A 382 5.32 28.12 -7.54
N TYR A 383 4.78 26.96 -7.93
CA TYR A 383 4.49 26.57 -9.32
C TYR A 383 3.68 27.61 -10.11
N LYS A 384 2.87 28.45 -9.43
CA LYS A 384 2.09 29.51 -10.07
C LYS A 384 2.93 30.64 -10.67
N HIS A 385 4.16 30.80 -10.18
CA HIS A 385 5.10 31.81 -10.67
C HIS A 385 5.89 31.33 -11.92
N ILE A 386 5.77 30.05 -12.27
CA ILE A 386 6.36 29.49 -13.49
C ILE A 386 5.43 29.80 -14.68
N ARG A 387 5.97 30.51 -15.67
CA ARG A 387 5.29 30.89 -16.93
C ARG A 387 5.14 29.73 -17.90
#